data_472e1265c78144276ab19f46c6c690cf
#
_entry.id   472e1265c78144276ab19f46c6c690cf
#
_cell.length_a   1.000
_cell.length_b   1.000
_cell.length_c   1.000
_cell.angle_alpha   90.00
_cell.angle_beta   90.00
_cell.angle_gamma   90.00
#
_symmetry.space_group_name_H-M   'P 1'
#
loop_
_entity.id
_entity.type
_entity.pdbx_description
1 polymer ?
#
loop_
_entity_poly.entity_id
_entity_poly.type
_entity_poly.pdbx_seq_one_letter_code
_entity_poly.pdbx_strand_id
1 'polypeptide(L)'
;MTMPVTSVTKDPETLTLTLVADFPVPQERLWDAWADPRQLERFWGPPFAPATFTHHDFKVGGRAEYFLTGPNGEKWSGSWKFTAVNPINSFEANDGEDNGEDENLPASMKFVFETTPTGSRMTSVTRFSSVEAMEETVPGMEEGLRAAMPQLDALLTESDAAAAHAQD
;
A
#
# COMPACT_ATOMS: atom_id res chain seq x y z
N MET A 1 -15.59 1.11 -15.38
CA MET A 1 -14.28 0.83 -14.79
C MET A 1 -13.81 2.08 -14.06
N THR A 2 -13.60 1.95 -12.77
CA THR A 2 -13.15 3.08 -11.96
C THR A 2 -11.63 3.14 -11.90
N MET A 3 -11.09 4.35 -11.98
CA MET A 3 -9.67 4.62 -11.81
C MET A 3 -9.49 5.24 -10.42
N PRO A 4 -9.18 4.44 -9.38
CA PRO A 4 -9.08 4.99 -8.03
C PRO A 4 -7.97 6.03 -7.87
N VAL A 5 -6.88 5.89 -8.60
CA VAL A 5 -5.77 6.86 -8.52
C VAL A 5 -6.18 8.18 -9.16
N THR A 6 -6.19 9.25 -8.38
CA THR A 6 -6.57 10.58 -8.85
C THR A 6 -5.36 11.45 -9.18
N SER A 7 -4.23 11.22 -8.53
CA SER A 7 -3.00 11.95 -8.83
C SER A 7 -1.76 11.19 -8.35
N VAL A 8 -0.64 11.44 -9.05
CA VAL A 8 0.68 10.97 -8.63
C VAL A 8 1.62 12.14 -8.85
N THR A 9 2.32 12.56 -7.80
CA THR A 9 3.21 13.71 -7.83
C THR A 9 4.59 13.34 -7.32
N LYS A 10 5.61 13.60 -8.13
CA LYS A 10 7.00 13.39 -7.74
C LYS A 10 7.63 14.76 -7.42
N ASP A 11 8.23 14.88 -6.23
CA ASP A 11 8.89 16.12 -5.80
C ASP A 11 10.36 15.82 -5.47
N PRO A 12 11.29 16.18 -6.38
CA PRO A 12 12.71 15.94 -6.15
C PRO A 12 13.33 16.83 -5.09
N GLU A 13 12.69 17.94 -4.73
CA GLU A 13 13.19 18.81 -3.66
C GLU A 13 13.00 18.19 -2.29
N THR A 14 11.86 17.55 -2.08
CA THR A 14 11.56 16.87 -0.80
C THR A 14 11.85 15.39 -0.85
N LEU A 15 12.25 14.85 -2.00
CA LEU A 15 12.52 13.44 -2.24
C LEU A 15 11.28 12.58 -1.97
N THR A 16 10.10 13.06 -2.38
CA THR A 16 8.84 12.36 -2.12
C THR A 16 8.08 12.00 -3.40
N LEU A 17 7.37 10.88 -3.31
CA LEU A 17 6.37 10.49 -4.29
C LEU A 17 5.03 10.44 -3.56
N THR A 18 4.08 11.23 -4.01
CA THR A 18 2.75 11.30 -3.41
C THR A 18 1.72 10.73 -4.37
N LEU A 19 0.96 9.75 -3.91
CA LEU A 19 -0.14 9.16 -4.66
C LEU A 19 -1.43 9.38 -3.90
N VAL A 20 -2.47 9.84 -4.60
CA VAL A 20 -3.81 10.01 -4.03
C VAL A 20 -4.78 9.08 -4.74
N ALA A 21 -5.56 8.34 -3.98
CA ALA A 21 -6.55 7.41 -4.52
C ALA A 21 -7.86 7.54 -3.73
N ASP A 22 -8.98 7.57 -4.46
CA ASP A 22 -10.31 7.68 -3.87
C ASP A 22 -11.07 6.37 -4.06
N PHE A 23 -11.84 5.98 -3.03
CA PHE A 23 -12.60 4.74 -3.02
C PHE A 23 -14.04 4.98 -2.56
N PRO A 24 -15.02 4.26 -3.12
CA PRO A 24 -16.43 4.45 -2.79
C PRO A 24 -16.88 3.65 -1.55
N VAL A 25 -16.04 3.60 -0.51
CA VAL A 25 -16.32 2.87 0.72
C VAL A 25 -15.92 3.73 1.92
N PRO A 26 -16.47 3.45 3.12
CA PRO A 26 -16.10 4.21 4.32
C PRO A 26 -14.62 4.08 4.67
N GLN A 27 -14.10 5.06 5.37
CA GLN A 27 -12.71 5.10 5.83
C GLN A 27 -12.33 3.84 6.63
N GLU A 28 -13.22 3.38 7.50
CA GLU A 28 -12.98 2.18 8.30
C GLU A 28 -12.80 0.93 7.41
N ARG A 29 -13.57 0.83 6.35
CA ARG A 29 -13.46 -0.29 5.43
C ARG A 29 -12.12 -0.27 4.68
N LEU A 30 -11.70 0.93 4.27
CA LEU A 30 -10.40 1.11 3.61
C LEU A 30 -9.27 0.75 4.57
N TRP A 31 -9.35 1.20 5.81
CA TRP A 31 -8.36 0.86 6.84
C TRP A 31 -8.25 -0.65 7.06
N ASP A 32 -9.40 -1.34 7.14
CA ASP A 32 -9.43 -2.79 7.37
C ASP A 32 -8.66 -3.57 6.31
N ALA A 33 -8.68 -3.10 5.06
CA ALA A 33 -7.97 -3.77 3.98
C ALA A 33 -6.45 -3.74 4.20
N TRP A 34 -5.94 -2.71 4.86
CA TRP A 34 -4.53 -2.60 5.20
C TRP A 34 -4.19 -3.31 6.51
N ALA A 35 -5.13 -3.35 7.44
CA ALA A 35 -4.92 -3.97 8.75
C ALA A 35 -5.01 -5.48 8.73
N ASP A 36 -5.76 -6.05 7.79
CA ASP A 36 -5.96 -7.49 7.66
C ASP A 36 -5.03 -8.07 6.60
N PRO A 37 -4.04 -8.92 6.98
CA PRO A 37 -3.09 -9.46 6.02
C PRO A 37 -3.73 -10.30 4.92
N ARG A 38 -4.87 -10.95 5.19
CA ARG A 38 -5.57 -11.73 4.16
C ARG A 38 -6.19 -10.82 3.09
N GLN A 39 -6.59 -9.60 3.45
CA GLN A 39 -7.07 -8.62 2.49
C GLN A 39 -5.89 -7.90 1.81
N LEU A 40 -4.90 -7.52 2.60
CA LEU A 40 -3.71 -6.82 2.10
C LEU A 40 -3.01 -7.62 0.99
N GLU A 41 -2.86 -8.91 1.17
CA GLU A 41 -2.18 -9.74 0.17
C GLU A 41 -2.93 -9.86 -1.15
N ARG A 42 -4.24 -9.56 -1.17
CA ARG A 42 -5.04 -9.64 -2.39
C ARG A 42 -4.77 -8.49 -3.35
N PHE A 43 -4.27 -7.36 -2.86
CA PHE A 43 -4.01 -6.21 -3.74
C PHE A 43 -2.57 -5.71 -3.72
N TRP A 44 -1.76 -6.16 -2.78
CA TRP A 44 -0.41 -5.60 -2.62
C TRP A 44 0.50 -5.89 -3.80
N GLY A 45 0.51 -7.07 -4.34
CA GLY A 45 1.31 -7.40 -5.51
C GLY A 45 0.59 -7.10 -6.81
N PRO A 46 1.31 -6.95 -7.94
CA PRO A 46 0.65 -6.81 -9.23
C PRO A 46 -0.07 -8.12 -9.60
N PRO A 47 -1.01 -8.08 -10.57
CA PRO A 47 -1.79 -9.28 -10.91
C PRO A 47 -0.97 -10.50 -11.32
N PHE A 48 0.21 -10.28 -11.92
CA PHE A 48 1.08 -11.38 -12.33
C PHE A 48 2.00 -11.89 -11.23
N ALA A 49 2.02 -11.22 -10.07
CA ALA A 49 2.88 -11.59 -8.96
C ALA A 49 2.16 -11.30 -7.62
N PRO A 50 1.15 -12.10 -7.26
CA PRO A 50 0.38 -11.87 -6.04
C PRO A 50 1.24 -12.01 -4.78
N ALA A 51 0.88 -11.26 -3.75
CA ALA A 51 1.58 -11.27 -2.48
C ALA A 51 1.02 -12.32 -1.52
N THR A 52 1.92 -12.86 -0.70
CA THR A 52 1.55 -13.71 0.45
C THR A 52 2.22 -13.10 1.67
N PHE A 53 1.42 -12.70 2.67
CA PHE A 53 1.94 -12.14 3.91
C PHE A 53 2.15 -13.26 4.91
N THR A 54 3.40 -13.46 5.32
CA THR A 54 3.79 -14.48 6.30
C THR A 54 3.76 -13.93 7.71
N HIS A 55 3.84 -12.61 7.86
CA HIS A 55 3.82 -11.94 9.15
C HIS A 55 3.23 -10.54 8.96
N HIS A 56 2.34 -10.12 9.86
CA HIS A 56 1.75 -8.78 9.80
C HIS A 56 1.35 -8.36 11.21
N ASP A 57 2.25 -7.66 11.87
CA ASP A 57 2.04 -7.18 13.22
C ASP A 57 1.81 -5.67 13.16
N PHE A 58 0.55 -5.28 12.98
CA PHE A 58 0.15 -3.91 12.67
C PHE A 58 0.08 -3.04 13.93
N LYS A 59 1.25 -2.72 14.46
CA LYS A 59 1.41 -1.86 15.62
C LYS A 59 2.80 -1.20 15.57
N VAL A 60 2.99 -0.15 16.36
CA VAL A 60 4.30 0.53 16.44
C VAL A 60 5.36 -0.49 16.87
N GLY A 61 6.44 -0.57 16.11
CA GLY A 61 7.52 -1.54 16.34
C GLY A 61 7.27 -2.92 15.73
N GLY A 62 6.06 -3.17 15.22
CA GLY A 62 5.73 -4.42 14.56
C GLY A 62 6.24 -4.43 13.11
N ARG A 63 6.19 -5.59 12.48
CA ARG A 63 6.69 -5.78 11.12
C ARG A 63 5.66 -6.48 10.24
N ALA A 64 5.75 -6.18 8.95
CA ALA A 64 5.05 -6.94 7.93
C ALA A 64 6.11 -7.63 7.07
N GLU A 65 5.92 -8.92 6.80
CA GLU A 65 6.82 -9.71 5.97
C GLU A 65 5.99 -10.43 4.92
N TYR A 66 6.43 -10.37 3.67
CA TYR A 66 5.68 -10.94 2.57
C TYR A 66 6.63 -11.41 1.46
N PHE A 67 6.08 -12.17 0.52
CA PHE A 67 6.75 -12.45 -0.73
C PHE A 67 5.74 -12.36 -1.88
N LEU A 68 6.26 -11.99 -3.05
CA LEU A 68 5.50 -11.99 -4.30
C LEU A 68 5.86 -13.27 -5.04
N THR A 69 4.85 -13.92 -5.63
CA THR A 69 5.08 -15.15 -6.40
C THR A 69 4.94 -14.86 -7.89
N GLY A 70 6.03 -15.01 -8.63
CA GLY A 70 6.04 -14.80 -10.06
C GLY A 70 5.43 -15.95 -10.85
N PRO A 71 5.22 -15.77 -12.15
CA PRO A 71 4.52 -16.76 -12.99
C PRO A 71 5.26 -18.10 -13.12
N ASN A 72 6.56 -18.13 -12.86
CA ASN A 72 7.36 -19.36 -12.92
C ASN A 72 7.71 -19.87 -11.53
N GLY A 73 7.05 -19.40 -10.49
CA GLY A 73 7.31 -19.81 -9.13
C GLY A 73 8.41 -19.03 -8.42
N GLU A 74 8.93 -17.97 -9.05
CA GLU A 74 9.93 -17.11 -8.42
C GLU A 74 9.31 -16.45 -7.19
N LYS A 75 10.13 -16.19 -6.19
CA LYS A 75 9.68 -15.50 -4.98
C LYS A 75 10.54 -14.28 -4.70
N TRP A 76 9.89 -13.13 -4.57
CA TRP A 76 10.55 -11.87 -4.22
C TRP A 76 10.07 -11.44 -2.86
N SER A 77 10.95 -11.45 -1.88
CA SER A 77 10.61 -11.11 -0.50
C SER A 77 10.67 -9.61 -0.27
N GLY A 78 9.78 -9.13 0.61
CA GLY A 78 9.79 -7.75 1.05
C GLY A 78 9.35 -7.68 2.50
N SER A 79 9.64 -6.55 3.14
CA SER A 79 9.22 -6.32 4.51
C SER A 79 9.18 -4.83 4.80
N TRP A 80 8.44 -4.47 5.84
CA TRP A 80 8.51 -3.12 6.40
C TRP A 80 8.28 -3.17 7.89
N LYS A 81 8.72 -2.11 8.58
CA LYS A 81 8.56 -1.95 10.01
C LYS A 81 7.67 -0.74 10.28
N PHE A 82 6.64 -0.94 11.09
CA PHE A 82 5.71 0.14 11.42
C PHE A 82 6.32 1.07 12.46
N THR A 83 6.37 2.36 12.14
CA THR A 83 6.90 3.40 13.02
C THR A 83 5.79 4.21 13.68
N ALA A 84 4.60 4.21 13.10
CA ALA A 84 3.42 4.85 13.67
C ALA A 84 2.17 4.13 13.17
N VAL A 85 1.20 3.93 14.05
CA VAL A 85 -0.09 3.34 13.70
C VAL A 85 -1.17 4.09 14.46
N ASN A 86 -1.98 4.85 13.72
CA ASN A 86 -3.11 5.61 14.27
C ASN A 86 -4.38 5.06 13.65
N PRO A 87 -5.06 4.10 14.30
CA PRO A 87 -6.16 3.38 13.71
C PRO A 87 -7.17 4.27 13.02
N ILE A 88 -7.52 3.85 11.80
CA ILE A 88 -8.43 4.45 10.86
C ILE A 88 -7.82 5.67 10.14
N ASN A 89 -6.92 6.42 10.77
CA ASN A 89 -6.43 7.69 10.23
C ASN A 89 -5.11 7.59 9.45
N SER A 90 -4.14 6.88 9.97
CA SER A 90 -2.83 6.81 9.29
C SER A 90 -1.91 5.73 9.85
N PHE A 91 -0.92 5.35 9.04
CA PHE A 91 0.21 4.61 9.55
C PHE A 91 1.47 5.01 8.79
N GLU A 92 2.62 4.77 9.42
CA GLU A 92 3.93 5.03 8.82
C GLU A 92 4.79 3.79 8.98
N ALA A 93 5.63 3.55 7.99
CA ALA A 93 6.52 2.39 7.99
C ALA A 93 7.82 2.72 7.27
N ASN A 94 8.88 2.04 7.67
CA ASN A 94 10.15 2.06 6.96
C ASN A 94 10.23 0.80 6.11
N ASP A 95 10.60 0.95 4.84
CA ASP A 95 10.72 -0.18 3.92
C ASP A 95 12.01 -0.94 4.16
N GLY A 96 11.95 -2.27 4.02
CA GLY A 96 13.12 -3.12 4.16
C GLY A 96 13.53 -3.40 5.59
N GLU A 97 14.70 -3.97 5.74
CA GLU A 97 15.26 -4.25 7.06
C GLU A 97 15.89 -3.00 7.67
N ASP A 98 15.98 -3.02 8.97
CA ASP A 98 16.34 -1.87 9.79
C ASP A 98 17.79 -1.37 9.64
N ASN A 99 18.59 -2.02 8.84
CA ASN A 99 20.02 -1.70 8.73
C ASN A 99 20.33 -0.59 7.73
N GLY A 100 19.37 -0.18 6.91
CA GLY A 100 19.56 0.92 5.98
C GLY A 100 20.63 0.69 4.93
N GLU A 101 20.97 -0.55 4.65
CA GLU A 101 22.05 -0.86 3.72
C GLU A 101 21.65 -0.80 2.26
N ASP A 102 20.37 -0.87 1.96
CA ASP A 102 19.92 -0.79 0.58
C ASP A 102 19.47 0.64 0.26
N GLU A 103 20.32 1.38 -0.43
CA GLU A 103 20.07 2.77 -0.80
C GLU A 103 18.95 2.94 -1.83
N ASN A 104 18.55 1.85 -2.48
CA ASN A 104 17.52 1.90 -3.50
C ASN A 104 16.12 1.74 -2.93
N LEU A 105 15.99 1.37 -1.66
CA LEU A 105 14.68 1.25 -1.02
C LEU A 105 14.21 2.60 -0.50
N PRO A 106 12.87 2.83 -0.49
CA PRO A 106 12.34 4.05 0.12
C PRO A 106 12.71 4.15 1.58
N ALA A 107 13.10 5.34 2.04
CA ALA A 107 13.46 5.55 3.43
C ALA A 107 12.26 5.40 4.35
N SER A 108 11.09 5.88 3.92
CA SER A 108 9.88 5.78 4.73
C SER A 108 8.64 5.92 3.86
N MET A 109 7.52 5.38 4.36
CA MET A 109 6.21 5.47 3.73
C MET A 109 5.21 5.95 4.76
N LYS A 110 4.30 6.83 4.34
CA LYS A 110 3.19 7.29 5.18
C LYS A 110 1.90 7.14 4.39
N PHE A 111 0.90 6.53 5.01
CA PHE A 111 -0.43 6.36 4.42
C PHE A 111 -1.44 7.08 5.30
N VAL A 112 -2.19 8.00 4.71
CA VAL A 112 -3.22 8.78 5.40
C VAL A 112 -4.58 8.45 4.79
N PHE A 113 -5.56 8.20 5.65
CA PHE A 113 -6.91 7.84 5.24
C PHE A 113 -7.88 8.89 5.74
N GLU A 114 -8.77 9.34 4.85
CA GLU A 114 -9.73 10.40 5.15
C GLU A 114 -11.10 10.04 4.60
N THR A 115 -12.15 10.55 5.26
CA THR A 115 -13.52 10.44 4.76
C THR A 115 -13.74 11.53 3.72
N THR A 116 -14.39 11.18 2.61
CA THR A 116 -14.79 12.13 1.56
C THR A 116 -16.32 12.11 1.41
N PRO A 117 -16.91 13.06 0.69
CA PRO A 117 -18.37 13.05 0.46
C PRO A 117 -18.87 11.78 -0.24
N THR A 118 -18.01 11.08 -0.99
CA THR A 118 -18.40 9.89 -1.76
C THR A 118 -17.82 8.59 -1.23
N GLY A 119 -17.04 8.65 -0.14
CA GLY A 119 -16.41 7.46 0.42
C GLY A 119 -15.17 7.80 1.24
N SER A 120 -14.01 7.43 0.74
CA SER A 120 -12.75 7.67 1.44
C SER A 120 -11.62 7.96 0.47
N ARG A 121 -10.53 8.51 1.02
CA ARG A 121 -9.32 8.87 0.25
C ARG A 121 -8.11 8.34 0.97
N MET A 122 -7.19 7.76 0.20
CA MET A 122 -5.88 7.37 0.68
C MET A 122 -4.83 8.29 0.06
N THR A 123 -3.96 8.85 0.89
CA THR A 123 -2.79 9.59 0.43
C THR A 123 -1.56 8.82 0.86
N SER A 124 -0.76 8.41 -0.11
CA SER A 124 0.49 7.69 0.15
C SER A 124 1.66 8.61 -0.15
N VAL A 125 2.53 8.83 0.84
CA VAL A 125 3.73 9.63 0.67
C VAL A 125 4.93 8.74 0.94
N THR A 126 5.78 8.58 -0.07
CA THR A 126 7.00 7.79 0.04
C THR A 126 8.18 8.74 -0.03
N ARG A 127 9.06 8.69 0.95
CA ARG A 127 10.27 9.50 1.00
C ARG A 127 11.48 8.64 0.69
N PHE A 128 12.32 9.11 -0.20
CA PHE A 128 13.52 8.42 -0.65
C PHE A 128 14.76 9.00 0.01
N SER A 129 15.83 8.20 0.04
CA SER A 129 17.09 8.61 0.68
C SER A 129 17.90 9.57 -0.17
N SER A 130 17.72 9.57 -1.48
CA SER A 130 18.45 10.42 -2.41
C SER A 130 17.69 10.61 -3.70
N VAL A 131 18.11 11.59 -4.51
CA VAL A 131 17.53 11.79 -5.85
C VAL A 131 17.79 10.57 -6.72
N GLU A 132 18.95 9.98 -6.62
CA GLU A 132 19.32 8.79 -7.41
C GLU A 132 18.42 7.61 -7.07
N ALA A 133 18.22 7.34 -5.76
CA ALA A 133 17.32 6.29 -5.31
C ALA A 133 15.90 6.54 -5.80
N MET A 134 15.45 7.79 -5.74
CA MET A 134 14.13 8.19 -6.21
C MET A 134 13.97 7.90 -7.70
N GLU A 135 14.92 8.33 -8.52
CA GLU A 135 14.84 8.15 -9.97
C GLU A 135 14.86 6.68 -10.38
N GLU A 136 15.60 5.85 -9.67
CA GLU A 136 15.67 4.41 -9.93
C GLU A 136 14.41 3.67 -9.48
N THR A 137 13.80 4.11 -8.37
CA THR A 137 12.70 3.40 -7.73
C THR A 137 11.32 3.82 -8.25
N VAL A 138 11.13 5.11 -8.51
CA VAL A 138 9.80 5.67 -8.84
C VAL A 138 9.12 4.99 -10.02
N PRO A 139 9.78 4.74 -11.17
CA PRO A 139 9.06 4.13 -12.30
C PRO A 139 8.42 2.80 -11.94
N GLY A 140 9.14 1.91 -11.25
CA GLY A 140 8.62 0.62 -10.83
C GLY A 140 7.57 0.74 -9.73
N MET A 141 7.79 1.62 -8.76
CA MET A 141 6.86 1.85 -7.67
C MET A 141 5.54 2.45 -8.17
N GLU A 142 5.62 3.45 -9.04
CA GLU A 142 4.42 4.06 -9.62
C GLU A 142 3.61 3.03 -10.39
N GLU A 143 4.27 2.24 -11.23
CA GLU A 143 3.62 1.18 -11.98
C GLU A 143 2.96 0.16 -11.04
N GLY A 144 3.68 -0.24 -9.98
CA GLY A 144 3.16 -1.19 -8.99
C GLY A 144 1.94 -0.65 -8.25
N LEU A 145 2.00 0.61 -7.81
CA LEU A 145 0.89 1.25 -7.11
C LEU A 145 -0.32 1.42 -8.03
N ARG A 146 -0.10 1.82 -9.28
CA ARG A 146 -1.19 1.96 -10.25
C ARG A 146 -1.84 0.62 -10.56
N ALA A 147 -1.08 -0.47 -10.51
CA ALA A 147 -1.62 -1.82 -10.68
C ALA A 147 -2.35 -2.32 -9.43
N ALA A 148 -1.86 -1.93 -8.25
CA ALA A 148 -2.43 -2.37 -6.97
C ALA A 148 -3.76 -1.68 -6.65
N MET A 149 -3.90 -0.40 -6.95
CA MET A 149 -5.09 0.36 -6.56
C MET A 149 -6.38 -0.14 -7.18
N PRO A 150 -6.44 -0.52 -8.46
CA PRO A 150 -7.67 -1.13 -9.01
C PRO A 150 -8.00 -2.46 -8.33
N GLN A 151 -7.00 -3.23 -7.92
CA GLN A 151 -7.22 -4.48 -7.18
C GLN A 151 -7.80 -4.19 -5.80
N LEU A 152 -7.31 -3.14 -5.13
CA LEU A 152 -7.87 -2.69 -3.85
C LEU A 152 -9.32 -2.26 -4.01
N ASP A 153 -9.61 -1.45 -5.02
CA ASP A 153 -10.97 -1.00 -5.31
C ASP A 153 -11.91 -2.20 -5.52
N ALA A 154 -11.49 -3.17 -6.31
CA ALA A 154 -12.28 -4.37 -6.55
C ALA A 154 -12.51 -5.17 -5.26
N LEU A 155 -11.49 -5.30 -4.43
CA LEU A 155 -11.60 -5.99 -3.13
C LEU A 155 -12.62 -5.29 -2.23
N LEU A 156 -12.56 -3.97 -2.13
CA LEU A 156 -13.44 -3.19 -1.27
C LEU A 156 -14.90 -3.31 -1.70
N THR A 157 -15.16 -3.22 -3.00
CA THR A 157 -16.53 -3.34 -3.52
C THR A 157 -17.03 -4.77 -3.50
N GLU A 158 -16.16 -5.74 -3.72
CA GLU A 158 -16.50 -7.17 -3.61
C GLU A 158 -16.93 -7.53 -2.19
N SER A 159 -16.17 -7.06 -1.19
CA SER A 159 -16.47 -7.32 0.22
C SER A 159 -17.81 -6.73 0.63
N ASP A 160 -18.12 -5.51 0.16
CA ASP A 160 -19.43 -4.90 0.42
C ASP A 160 -20.56 -5.72 -0.16
N ALA A 161 -20.39 -6.19 -1.39
CA ALA A 161 -21.39 -7.04 -2.04
C ALA A 161 -21.56 -8.37 -1.29
N ALA A 162 -20.46 -8.97 -0.84
CA ALA A 162 -20.50 -10.21 -0.06
C ALA A 162 -21.18 -10.00 1.29
N ALA A 163 -20.89 -8.88 1.96
CA ALA A 163 -21.53 -8.55 3.23
C ALA A 163 -23.04 -8.32 3.07
N ALA A 164 -23.44 -7.65 2.00
CA ALA A 164 -24.85 -7.44 1.69
C ALA A 164 -25.58 -8.78 1.45
N HIS A 165 -24.94 -9.70 0.74
CA HIS A 165 -25.50 -11.03 0.50
C HIS A 165 -25.57 -11.86 1.77
N ALA A 166 -24.59 -11.74 2.66
CA ALA A 166 -24.57 -12.47 3.90
C ALA A 166 -25.68 -12.07 4.86
N GLN A 167 -26.25 -10.88 4.69
CA GLN A 167 -27.34 -10.37 5.52
C GLN A 167 -28.72 -10.79 5.00
N ASP A 168 -28.79 -11.33 3.82
CA ASP A 168 -30.01 -11.85 3.25
C ASP A 168 -30.25 -13.27 3.76
#